data_dea518696b9193a65739e3b3853e2ff4
#
_entry.id   dea518696b9193a65739e3b3853e2ff4
#
_cell.length_a   1.000
_cell.length_b   1.000
_cell.length_c   1.000
_cell.angle_alpha   90.00
_cell.angle_beta   90.00
_cell.angle_gamma   90.00
#
_symmetry.space_group_name_H-M   'P 1'
#
loop_
_entity.id
_entity.type
_entity.pdbx_description
1 polymer ?
#
loop_
_entity_poly.entity_id
_entity_poly.type
_entity_poly.pdbx_seq_one_letter_code
_entity_poly.pdbx_strand_id
1 'polypeptide(L)' 'MDRDLTERSKDYFKAAEDISCLIAKYRKLLNEAYEANNHLKTYEIKRKLTIFYDQKRDVLETAYALQNYYDKNRRMVLV' A
#
# COMPACT_ATOMS: atom_id res chain seq x y z
N MET A 1 -12.81 1.14 -24.41
CA MET A 1 -12.59 -0.28 -24.11
C MET A 1 -12.33 -0.46 -22.62
N ASP A 2 -13.04 -1.34 -22.00
CA ASP A 2 -12.89 -1.53 -20.57
C ASP A 2 -11.58 -2.24 -20.25
N ARG A 3 -10.90 -1.75 -19.24
CA ARG A 3 -9.69 -2.38 -18.74
C ARG A 3 -10.07 -3.67 -18.00
N ASP A 4 -9.31 -4.73 -18.20
CA ASP A 4 -9.57 -5.97 -17.48
C ASP A 4 -9.13 -5.86 -16.00
N LEU A 5 -9.50 -6.87 -15.20
CA LEU A 5 -9.18 -6.87 -13.77
C LEU A 5 -7.69 -6.96 -13.50
N THR A 6 -6.93 -7.58 -14.41
CA THR A 6 -5.48 -7.67 -14.29
C THR A 6 -4.83 -6.29 -14.41
N GLU A 7 -5.27 -5.48 -15.35
CA GLU A 7 -4.75 -4.12 -15.50
C GLU A 7 -5.12 -3.25 -14.31
N ARG A 8 -6.34 -3.40 -13.79
CA ARG A 8 -6.76 -2.68 -12.58
C ARG A 8 -5.91 -3.07 -11.38
N SER A 9 -5.59 -4.37 -11.23
CA SER A 9 -4.74 -4.81 -10.14
C SER A 9 -3.34 -4.19 -10.21
N LYS A 10 -2.80 -4.00 -11.41
CA LYS A 10 -1.52 -3.34 -11.61
C LYS A 10 -1.52 -1.90 -11.11
N ASP A 11 -2.62 -1.17 -11.32
CA ASP A 11 -2.75 0.20 -10.82
C ASP A 11 -2.71 0.23 -9.29
N TYR A 12 -3.36 -0.73 -8.63
CA TYR A 12 -3.32 -0.83 -7.18
C TYR A 12 -1.94 -1.23 -6.66
N PHE A 13 -1.25 -2.13 -7.36
CA PHE A 13 0.13 -2.49 -6.98
C PHE A 13 1.06 -1.29 -7.11
N LYS A 14 0.90 -0.48 -8.16
CA LYS A 14 1.68 0.75 -8.31
C LYS A 14 1.39 1.74 -7.19
N ALA A 15 0.14 1.89 -6.83
CA ALA A 15 -0.25 2.76 -5.70
C ALA A 15 0.40 2.27 -4.40
N ALA A 16 0.48 0.95 -4.19
CA ALA A 16 1.15 0.39 -3.03
C ALA A 16 2.65 0.70 -3.03
N GLU A 17 3.30 0.67 -4.19
CA GLU A 17 4.71 1.05 -4.31
C GLU A 17 4.91 2.52 -3.94
N ASP A 18 4.04 3.40 -4.42
CA ASP A 18 4.12 4.82 -4.11
C ASP A 18 3.97 5.05 -2.60
N ILE A 19 3.03 4.35 -1.96
CA ILE A 19 2.85 4.42 -0.50
C ILE A 19 4.09 3.88 0.21
N SER A 20 4.71 2.82 -0.30
CA SER A 20 5.94 2.26 0.26
C SER A 20 7.08 3.27 0.23
N CYS A 21 7.18 4.07 -0.84
CA CYS A 21 8.17 5.14 -0.94
C CYS A 21 7.93 6.22 0.11
N LEU A 22 6.66 6.59 0.35
CA LEU A 22 6.29 7.52 1.41
C LEU A 22 6.64 6.97 2.79
N ILE A 23 6.36 5.70 3.03
CA ILE A 23 6.69 5.03 4.29
C ILE A 23 8.21 5.11 4.55
N ALA A 24 9.02 4.80 3.56
CA ALA A 24 10.47 4.87 3.69
C ALA A 24 10.94 6.28 4.04
N LYS A 25 10.37 7.28 3.39
CA LYS A 25 10.69 8.69 3.64
C LYS A 25 10.34 9.09 5.07
N TYR A 26 9.14 8.74 5.53
CA TYR A 26 8.69 9.09 6.87
C TYR A 26 9.42 8.31 7.95
N ARG A 27 9.84 7.07 7.68
CA ARG A 27 10.70 6.32 8.63
C ARG A 27 12.04 7.01 8.84
N LYS A 28 12.62 7.57 7.78
CA LYS A 28 13.85 8.34 7.87
C LYS A 28 13.63 9.61 8.72
N LEU A 29 12.52 10.31 8.47
CA LEU A 29 12.16 11.49 9.28
C LEU A 29 11.93 11.13 10.74
N LEU A 30 11.36 9.95 11.01
CA LEU A 30 11.15 9.46 12.36
C LEU A 30 12.48 9.28 13.10
N ASN A 31 13.47 8.66 12.45
CA ASN A 31 14.80 8.49 13.04
C ASN A 31 15.43 9.84 13.35
N GLU A 32 15.32 10.81 12.45
CA GLU A 32 15.82 12.16 12.67
C GLU A 32 15.14 12.83 13.87
N ALA A 33 13.82 12.64 14.01
CA ALA A 33 13.08 13.19 15.14
C ALA A 33 13.50 12.56 16.47
N TYR A 34 13.79 11.25 16.48
CA TYR A 34 14.32 10.57 17.67
C TYR A 34 15.68 11.12 18.05
N GLU A 35 16.57 11.29 17.09
CA GLU A 35 17.91 11.83 17.34
C GLU A 35 17.85 13.25 17.89
N ALA A 36 16.86 14.03 17.43
CA ALA A 36 16.66 15.40 17.90
C ALA A 36 15.88 15.49 19.21
N ASN A 37 15.43 14.35 19.76
CA ASN A 37 14.58 14.29 20.96
C ASN A 37 13.29 15.12 20.81
N ASN A 38 12.76 15.19 19.61
CA ASN A 38 11.53 15.94 19.33
C ASN A 38 10.32 15.03 19.50
N HIS A 39 9.79 14.93 20.70
CA HIS A 39 8.70 14.00 21.04
C HIS A 39 7.41 14.30 20.28
N LEU A 40 7.06 15.56 20.10
CA LEU A 40 5.85 15.93 19.37
C LEU A 40 5.93 15.51 17.91
N LYS A 41 7.06 15.79 17.27
CA LYS A 41 7.27 15.42 15.86
C LYS A 41 7.31 13.91 15.70
N THR A 42 7.94 13.21 16.63
CA THR A 42 7.97 11.75 16.65
C THR A 42 6.55 11.18 16.70
N TYR A 43 5.71 11.70 17.55
CA TYR A 43 4.31 11.28 17.67
C TYR A 43 3.54 11.51 16.37
N GLU A 44 3.67 12.69 15.79
CA GLU A 44 3.00 13.05 14.55
C GLU A 44 3.41 12.13 13.39
N ILE A 45 4.71 11.85 13.28
CA ILE A 45 5.23 10.97 12.22
C ILE A 45 4.74 9.54 12.40
N LYS A 46 4.76 9.02 13.63
CA LYS A 46 4.25 7.68 13.93
C LYS A 46 2.78 7.55 13.54
N ARG A 47 2.00 8.57 13.82
CA ARG A 47 0.58 8.59 13.47
C ARG A 47 0.38 8.53 11.95
N LYS A 48 1.16 9.31 11.19
CA LYS A 48 1.11 9.28 9.73
C LYS A 48 1.55 7.94 9.18
N LEU A 49 2.59 7.34 9.75
CA LEU A 49 3.06 6.02 9.34
C LEU A 49 1.98 4.96 9.53
N THR A 50 1.26 5.00 10.65
CA THR A 50 0.15 4.08 10.87
C THR A 50 -0.89 4.19 9.77
N ILE A 51 -1.26 5.41 9.40
CA ILE A 51 -2.20 5.67 8.30
C ILE A 51 -1.68 5.10 6.98
N PHE A 52 -0.40 5.33 6.66
CA PHE A 52 0.19 4.82 5.43
C PHE A 52 0.25 3.30 5.40
N TYR A 53 0.57 2.65 6.51
CA TYR A 53 0.57 1.19 6.58
C TYR A 53 -0.83 0.62 6.36
N ASP A 54 -1.85 1.25 6.95
CA ASP A 54 -3.24 0.84 6.75
C ASP A 54 -3.67 1.01 5.30
N GLN A 55 -3.34 2.15 4.69
CA GLN A 55 -3.63 2.41 3.28
C GLN A 55 -2.95 1.40 2.37
N LYS A 56 -1.68 1.11 2.63
CA LYS A 56 -0.92 0.15 1.85
C LYS A 56 -1.55 -1.23 1.91
N ARG A 57 -1.93 -1.66 3.12
CA ARG A 57 -2.59 -2.95 3.32
C ARG A 57 -3.90 -3.02 2.53
N ASP A 58 -4.74 -1.99 2.64
CA ASP A 58 -6.03 -1.94 1.97
C ASP A 58 -5.86 -1.98 0.44
N VAL A 59 -4.91 -1.24 -0.08
CA VAL A 59 -4.61 -1.21 -1.52
C VAL A 59 -4.13 -2.58 -1.99
N LEU A 60 -3.23 -3.22 -1.24
CA LEU A 60 -2.73 -4.55 -1.58
C LEU A 60 -3.81 -5.62 -1.50
N GLU A 61 -4.67 -5.57 -0.49
CA GLU A 61 -5.79 -6.49 -0.37
C GLU A 61 -6.71 -6.37 -1.58
N THR A 62 -6.98 -5.14 -2.02
CA THR A 62 -7.80 -4.90 -3.21
C THR A 62 -7.11 -5.44 -4.47
N ALA A 63 -5.81 -5.22 -4.60
CA ALA A 63 -5.03 -5.71 -5.74
C ALA A 63 -5.07 -7.23 -5.82
N TYR A 64 -4.83 -7.91 -4.70
CA TYR A 64 -4.87 -9.36 -4.64
C TYR A 64 -6.28 -9.92 -4.86
N ALA A 65 -7.30 -9.24 -4.34
CA ALA A 65 -8.68 -9.65 -4.54
C ALA A 65 -9.06 -9.61 -6.02
N LEU A 66 -8.68 -8.56 -6.73
CA LEU A 66 -8.94 -8.44 -8.16
C LEU A 66 -8.20 -9.52 -8.95
N GLN A 67 -6.95 -9.78 -8.61
CA GLN A 67 -6.14 -10.80 -9.26
C GLN A 67 -6.69 -12.20 -9.02
N ASN A 68 -7.03 -12.51 -7.78
CA ASN A 68 -7.58 -13.80 -7.40
C ASN A 68 -8.97 -14.05 -8.00
N TYR A 69 -9.79 -13.02 -8.08
CA TYR A 69 -11.10 -13.11 -8.71
C TYR A 69 -10.97 -13.53 -10.18
N TYR A 70 -10.04 -12.92 -10.89
CA TYR A 70 -9.79 -13.24 -12.30
C TYR A 70 -9.29 -14.66 -12.44
N ASP A 71 -8.35 -15.10 -11.61
CA ASP A 71 -7.82 -16.45 -11.62
C ASP A 71 -8.89 -17.51 -11.30
N LYS A 72 -9.75 -17.22 -10.33
CA LYS A 72 -10.84 -18.11 -9.97
C LYS A 72 -11.83 -18.32 -11.12
N ASN A 73 -12.23 -17.23 -11.77
CA ASN A 73 -13.11 -17.31 -12.92
C ASN A 73 -12.48 -18.09 -14.06
N ARG A 74 -11.18 -17.91 -14.25
CA ARG A 74 -10.43 -18.63 -15.26
C ARG A 74 -10.40 -20.13 -14.98
N ARG A 75 -10.20 -20.52 -13.74
CA ARG A 75 -10.23 -21.92 -13.32
C ARG A 75 -11.61 -22.54 -13.51
N MET A 76 -12.67 -21.82 -13.19
CA MET A 76 -14.03 -22.28 -13.36
C MET A 76 -14.36 -22.53 -14.83
N VAL A 77 -13.82 -21.75 -15.73
CA VAL A 77 -14.01 -21.93 -17.17
C VAL A 77 -13.29 -23.19 -17.67
N LEU A 78 -12.17 -23.52 -17.05
CA LEU A 78 -11.37 -24.69 -17.46
C LEU A 78 -11.91 -26.02 -16.92
N VAL A 79 -12.77 -25.98 -15.92
CA VAL A 79 -13.42 -27.17 -15.36
C VAL A 79 -14.70 -27.48 -16.10
#